data_b18d8085fffc81bb6a376041b4c5a7c8
#
_entry.id   b18d8085fffc81bb6a376041b4c5a7c8
#
_cell.length_a   1.000
_cell.length_b   1.000
_cell.length_c   1.000
_cell.angle_alpha   90.00
_cell.angle_beta   90.00
_cell.angle_gamma   90.00
#
_symmetry.space_group_name_H-M   'P 1'
#
loop_
_entity.id
_entity.type
_entity.pdbx_description
1 polymer ?
#
loop_
_entity_poly.entity_id
_entity_poly.type
_entity_poly.pdbx_seq_one_letter_code
_entity_poly.pdbx_strand_id
1 'polypeptide(L)'
;MPNGVADSSANNDTVGVTLNGGLTGTFAIPADYATLNEARDDLVLKGVCGDVVFNIATGTYTEQVDFPAIEGVSEDATITFQSASGNTNDVLIQHQTSGSGDSYVIKFSGADWITFQDVRVMNTATYFYGNVISIGGASDNVTIDNCWLKGNSYQTTSYWSANILMQGTNHGFS
;
A
#
# COMPACT_ATOMS: atom_id res chain seq x y z
N MET A 1 4.07 -47.85 -3.77
CA MET A 1 2.60 -47.82 -3.55
C MET A 1 2.33 -48.40 -2.17
N PRO A 2 1.73 -47.66 -1.25
CA PRO A 2 1.60 -48.11 0.16
C PRO A 2 0.68 -49.31 0.38
N ASN A 3 -0.19 -49.62 -0.56
CA ASN A 3 -1.18 -50.71 -0.42
C ASN A 3 -1.14 -51.76 -1.54
N GLY A 4 -0.18 -51.66 -2.47
CA GLY A 4 -0.02 -52.64 -3.56
C GLY A 4 -1.13 -52.70 -4.62
N VAL A 5 -2.08 -51.75 -4.59
CA VAL A 5 -3.17 -51.65 -5.57
C VAL A 5 -2.82 -50.50 -6.54
N ALA A 6 -2.94 -50.79 -7.85
CA ALA A 6 -2.76 -49.78 -8.87
C ALA A 6 -3.89 -48.76 -8.75
N ASP A 7 -3.51 -47.45 -8.76
CA ASP A 7 -4.49 -46.38 -8.82
C ASP A 7 -5.25 -46.44 -10.15
N SER A 8 -6.56 -46.52 -10.07
CA SER A 8 -7.45 -46.57 -11.24
C SER A 8 -7.89 -45.17 -11.72
N SER A 9 -7.40 -44.08 -11.08
CA SER A 9 -7.83 -42.73 -11.36
C SER A 9 -6.62 -41.77 -11.51
N ALA A 10 -5.86 -41.95 -12.58
CA ALA A 10 -4.68 -41.13 -12.91
C ALA A 10 -4.96 -39.62 -13.06
N ASN A 11 -6.24 -39.24 -13.04
CA ASN A 11 -6.64 -37.83 -13.20
C ASN A 11 -6.70 -37.05 -11.88
N ASN A 12 -6.49 -37.68 -10.73
CA ASN A 12 -6.51 -37.03 -9.42
C ASN A 12 -5.11 -36.84 -8.79
N ASP A 13 -4.05 -37.32 -9.49
CA ASP A 13 -2.68 -37.31 -8.96
C ASP A 13 -1.95 -36.01 -9.22
N THR A 14 -2.54 -35.11 -10.00
CA THR A 14 -1.90 -33.83 -10.33
C THR A 14 -2.61 -32.69 -9.61
N VAL A 15 -2.15 -32.35 -8.42
CA VAL A 15 -2.44 -31.04 -7.82
C VAL A 15 -1.42 -30.08 -8.40
N GLY A 16 -1.82 -29.34 -9.41
CA GLY A 16 -1.03 -28.21 -9.91
C GLY A 16 -1.09 -27.06 -8.88
N VAL A 17 -0.20 -27.06 -7.91
CA VAL A 17 0.01 -25.90 -7.06
C VAL A 17 0.98 -24.97 -7.78
N THR A 18 0.49 -23.88 -8.33
CA THR A 18 1.35 -22.79 -8.77
C THR A 18 1.81 -22.04 -7.50
N LEU A 19 3.00 -22.34 -7.04
CA LEU A 19 3.64 -21.54 -6.00
C LEU A 19 4.13 -20.25 -6.68
N ASN A 20 3.37 -19.18 -6.59
CA ASN A 20 3.88 -17.86 -6.87
C ASN A 20 4.86 -17.52 -5.72
N GLY A 21 6.15 -17.40 -6.04
CA GLY A 21 7.11 -16.88 -5.08
C GLY A 21 6.71 -15.46 -4.68
N GLY A 22 6.76 -15.14 -3.39
CA GLY A 22 6.53 -13.77 -2.90
C GLY A 22 7.48 -12.79 -3.57
N LEU A 23 7.09 -11.52 -3.61
CA LEU A 23 7.94 -10.44 -4.14
C LEU A 23 9.13 -10.21 -3.21
N THR A 24 10.27 -9.87 -3.80
CA THR A 24 11.47 -9.38 -3.12
C THR A 24 12.33 -8.59 -4.10
N GLY A 25 13.10 -7.63 -3.58
CA GLY A 25 14.01 -6.81 -4.38
C GLY A 25 13.47 -5.45 -4.77
N THR A 26 14.02 -4.86 -5.81
CA THR A 26 13.75 -3.47 -6.20
C THR A 26 13.03 -3.41 -7.53
N PHE A 27 11.97 -2.62 -7.58
CA PHE A 27 11.14 -2.37 -8.75
C PHE A 27 11.03 -0.88 -9.02
N ALA A 28 10.68 -0.51 -10.24
CA ALA A 28 10.52 0.88 -10.66
C ALA A 28 9.09 1.19 -11.10
N ILE A 29 8.57 2.34 -10.67
CA ILE A 29 7.31 2.90 -11.15
C ILE A 29 7.67 4.17 -11.96
N PRO A 30 7.30 4.26 -13.26
CA PRO A 30 6.38 3.41 -14.00
C PRO A 30 7.01 2.30 -14.87
N ALA A 31 8.26 1.91 -14.66
CA ALA A 31 8.93 1.01 -15.59
C ALA A 31 8.52 -0.46 -15.45
N ASP A 32 8.44 -0.97 -14.21
CA ASP A 32 8.03 -2.36 -13.92
C ASP A 32 6.53 -2.46 -13.64
N TYR A 33 5.96 -1.44 -13.00
CA TYR A 33 4.53 -1.28 -12.75
C TYR A 33 4.10 0.10 -13.22
N ALA A 34 3.11 0.21 -14.09
CA ALA A 34 2.69 1.49 -14.64
C ALA A 34 2.14 2.46 -13.58
N THR A 35 1.58 1.93 -12.47
CA THR A 35 0.95 2.69 -11.40
C THR A 35 1.28 2.13 -10.02
N LEU A 36 1.02 2.93 -8.96
CA LEU A 36 1.11 2.43 -7.58
C LEU A 36 0.06 1.34 -7.31
N ASN A 37 -1.12 1.47 -7.93
CA ASN A 37 -2.18 0.47 -7.79
C ASN A 37 -1.79 -0.88 -8.39
N GLU A 38 -1.11 -0.91 -9.54
CA GLU A 38 -0.58 -2.17 -10.11
C GLU A 38 0.46 -2.82 -9.20
N ALA A 39 1.37 -2.03 -8.64
CA ALA A 39 2.35 -2.52 -7.67
C ALA A 39 1.66 -3.10 -6.41
N ARG A 40 0.65 -2.38 -5.88
CA ARG A 40 -0.16 -2.84 -4.76
C ARG A 40 -0.91 -4.13 -5.09
N ASP A 41 -1.51 -4.23 -6.27
CA ASP A 41 -2.27 -5.41 -6.68
C ASP A 41 -1.38 -6.66 -6.77
N ASP A 42 -0.16 -6.49 -7.25
CA ASP A 42 0.83 -7.59 -7.33
C ASP A 42 1.34 -8.00 -5.93
N LEU A 43 1.55 -7.02 -5.02
CA LEU A 43 1.84 -7.30 -3.61
C LEU A 43 0.73 -8.11 -2.93
N VAL A 44 -0.52 -7.75 -3.16
CA VAL A 44 -1.68 -8.46 -2.60
C VAL A 44 -1.81 -9.86 -3.17
N LEU A 45 -1.53 -10.01 -4.46
CA LEU A 45 -1.66 -11.31 -5.16
C LEU A 45 -0.56 -12.30 -4.76
N LYS A 46 0.69 -11.82 -4.62
CA LYS A 46 1.86 -12.67 -4.44
C LYS A 46 2.38 -12.71 -3.00
N GLY A 47 2.10 -11.67 -2.22
CA GLY A 47 2.76 -11.45 -0.95
C GLY A 47 4.24 -11.09 -1.13
N VAL A 48 4.99 -11.08 -0.03
CA VAL A 48 6.43 -10.80 -0.03
C VAL A 48 7.20 -11.97 0.59
N CYS A 49 8.48 -12.14 0.21
CA CYS A 49 9.39 -13.13 0.78
C CYS A 49 10.76 -12.53 1.17
N GLY A 50 10.83 -11.24 1.29
CA GLY A 50 11.97 -10.42 1.67
C GLY A 50 11.64 -8.95 1.42
N ASP A 51 12.59 -8.06 1.62
CA ASP A 51 12.39 -6.63 1.39
C ASP A 51 12.00 -6.33 -0.05
N VAL A 52 11.00 -5.46 -0.21
CA VAL A 52 10.52 -4.95 -1.50
C VAL A 52 10.63 -3.43 -1.52
N VAL A 53 11.30 -2.88 -2.52
CA VAL A 53 11.46 -1.44 -2.70
C VAL A 53 10.90 -1.01 -4.05
N PHE A 54 9.94 -0.09 -4.04
CA PHE A 54 9.43 0.57 -5.24
C PHE A 54 10.05 1.95 -5.37
N ASN A 55 10.92 2.13 -6.36
CA ASN A 55 11.50 3.42 -6.73
C ASN A 55 10.55 4.14 -7.68
N ILE A 56 9.94 5.21 -7.19
CA ILE A 56 8.98 6.01 -7.95
C ILE A 56 9.74 7.10 -8.70
N ALA A 57 9.67 7.09 -10.02
CA ALA A 57 10.31 8.10 -10.86
C ALA A 57 9.68 9.49 -10.65
N THR A 58 10.44 10.54 -10.99
CA THR A 58 9.95 11.92 -10.97
C THR A 58 8.65 12.05 -11.77
N GLY A 59 7.60 12.58 -11.12
CA GLY A 59 6.31 12.73 -11.78
C GLY A 59 5.16 13.05 -10.82
N THR A 60 3.97 13.16 -11.44
CA THR A 60 2.70 13.29 -10.72
C THR A 60 1.85 12.07 -10.99
N TYR A 61 1.47 11.40 -9.93
CA TYR A 61 0.66 10.19 -9.90
C TYR A 61 -0.71 10.54 -9.33
N THR A 62 -1.72 10.57 -10.20
CA THR A 62 -3.09 10.89 -9.80
C THR A 62 -3.81 9.59 -9.52
N GLU A 63 -3.67 9.12 -8.30
CA GLU A 63 -4.15 7.82 -7.84
C GLU A 63 -4.70 7.89 -6.42
N GLN A 64 -5.66 7.04 -6.13
CA GLN A 64 -6.09 6.68 -4.78
C GLN A 64 -5.68 5.24 -4.54
N VAL A 65 -4.96 4.98 -3.45
CA VAL A 65 -4.41 3.65 -3.17
C VAL A 65 -4.84 3.18 -1.79
N ASP A 66 -5.42 1.98 -1.73
CA ASP A 66 -5.75 1.29 -0.47
C ASP A 66 -4.87 0.03 -0.35
N PHE A 67 -4.11 -0.07 0.72
CA PHE A 67 -3.26 -1.20 1.03
C PHE A 67 -3.95 -2.10 2.06
N PRO A 68 -4.55 -3.22 1.65
CA PRO A 68 -5.05 -4.24 2.56
C PRO A 68 -3.89 -5.03 3.17
N ALA A 69 -4.19 -6.04 3.99
CA ALA A 69 -3.20 -6.97 4.47
C ALA A 69 -2.43 -7.63 3.31
N ILE A 70 -1.12 -7.71 3.46
CA ILE A 70 -0.21 -8.31 2.49
C ILE A 70 0.49 -9.49 3.18
N GLU A 71 0.45 -10.64 2.56
CA GLU A 71 1.03 -11.85 3.12
C GLU A 71 2.57 -11.81 3.13
N GLY A 72 3.18 -12.34 4.18
CA GLY A 72 4.63 -12.50 4.28
C GLY A 72 5.38 -11.30 4.83
N VAL A 73 4.73 -10.17 5.10
CA VAL A 73 5.38 -8.99 5.71
C VAL A 73 5.81 -9.27 7.15
N SER A 74 6.99 -8.76 7.51
CA SER A 74 7.58 -8.87 8.85
C SER A 74 8.69 -7.82 9.01
N GLU A 75 9.38 -7.82 10.16
CA GLU A 75 10.57 -6.97 10.37
C GLU A 75 11.73 -7.30 9.41
N ASP A 76 11.77 -8.53 8.86
CA ASP A 76 12.77 -9.00 7.89
C ASP A 76 12.26 -9.01 6.44
N ALA A 77 11.02 -8.55 6.20
CA ALA A 77 10.38 -8.51 4.90
C ALA A 77 9.45 -7.29 4.81
N THR A 78 10.05 -6.13 4.59
CA THR A 78 9.39 -4.83 4.59
C THR A 78 9.05 -4.35 3.18
N ILE A 79 8.11 -3.41 3.08
CA ILE A 79 7.72 -2.79 1.81
C ILE A 79 8.04 -1.30 1.88
N THR A 80 8.76 -0.77 0.89
CA THR A 80 9.08 0.66 0.81
C THR A 80 8.67 1.23 -0.54
N PHE A 81 7.90 2.31 -0.51
CA PHE A 81 7.61 3.17 -1.66
C PHE A 81 8.39 4.47 -1.48
N GLN A 82 9.34 4.76 -2.37
CA GLN A 82 10.22 5.93 -2.23
C GLN A 82 10.45 6.68 -3.53
N SER A 83 10.82 7.96 -3.42
CA SER A 83 11.32 8.70 -4.58
C SER A 83 12.62 8.08 -5.08
N ALA A 84 12.70 7.78 -6.38
CA ALA A 84 13.92 7.24 -7.01
C ALA A 84 15.11 8.20 -6.89
N SER A 85 14.87 9.49 -6.78
CA SER A 85 15.90 10.52 -6.61
C SER A 85 16.26 10.82 -5.15
N GLY A 86 15.46 10.33 -4.19
CA GLY A 86 15.57 10.73 -2.77
C GLY A 86 15.14 12.18 -2.50
N ASN A 87 14.53 12.86 -3.47
CA ASN A 87 14.07 14.23 -3.32
C ASN A 87 12.54 14.27 -3.23
N THR A 88 12.03 14.71 -2.09
CA THR A 88 10.59 14.83 -1.82
C THR A 88 9.83 15.64 -2.87
N ASN A 89 10.48 16.61 -3.53
CA ASN A 89 9.81 17.43 -4.53
C ASN A 89 9.58 16.75 -5.87
N ASP A 90 10.23 15.64 -6.13
CA ASP A 90 10.21 15.01 -7.45
C ASP A 90 9.00 14.10 -7.67
N VAL A 91 8.42 13.57 -6.59
CA VAL A 91 7.26 12.67 -6.66
C VAL A 91 6.06 13.31 -5.98
N LEU A 92 4.97 13.46 -6.72
CA LEU A 92 3.67 13.89 -6.19
C LEU A 92 2.62 12.81 -6.41
N ILE A 93 2.11 12.25 -5.33
CA ILE A 93 0.94 11.36 -5.32
C ILE A 93 -0.27 12.21 -4.93
N GLN A 94 -1.30 12.25 -5.76
CA GLN A 94 -2.47 13.09 -5.48
C GLN A 94 -3.78 12.42 -5.86
N HIS A 95 -4.83 12.79 -5.16
CA HIS A 95 -6.20 12.39 -5.49
C HIS A 95 -7.18 13.48 -5.08
N GLN A 96 -8.27 13.64 -5.86
CA GLN A 96 -9.37 14.51 -5.52
C GLN A 96 -10.50 13.67 -4.91
N THR A 97 -10.60 13.69 -3.60
CA THR A 97 -11.68 12.99 -2.90
C THR A 97 -13.02 13.70 -3.08
N SER A 98 -14.11 12.93 -3.14
CA SER A 98 -15.46 13.41 -3.46
C SER A 98 -16.48 13.17 -2.36
N GLY A 99 -16.21 12.32 -1.39
CA GLY A 99 -17.17 11.96 -0.34
C GLY A 99 -16.55 11.27 0.87
N SER A 100 -17.38 10.93 1.83
CA SER A 100 -16.93 10.29 3.08
C SER A 100 -16.35 8.89 2.88
N GLY A 101 -16.80 8.17 1.83
CA GLY A 101 -16.34 6.81 1.55
C GLY A 101 -14.99 6.76 0.84
N ASP A 102 -14.56 7.85 0.22
CA ASP A 102 -13.30 7.96 -0.50
C ASP A 102 -12.40 9.09 0.05
N SER A 103 -12.51 9.39 1.33
CA SER A 103 -11.83 10.52 1.98
C SER A 103 -10.37 10.22 2.32
N TYR A 104 -9.54 9.80 1.33
CA TYR A 104 -8.11 9.57 1.49
C TYR A 104 -7.38 9.61 0.14
N VAL A 105 -6.08 9.81 0.17
CA VAL A 105 -5.20 9.58 -1.00
C VAL A 105 -4.52 8.22 -0.86
N ILE A 106 -3.93 7.96 0.31
CA ILE A 106 -3.35 6.67 0.67
C ILE A 106 -4.09 6.14 1.90
N LYS A 107 -4.48 4.88 1.86
CA LYS A 107 -5.11 4.20 2.99
C LYS A 107 -4.38 2.89 3.28
N PHE A 108 -4.24 2.59 4.55
CA PHE A 108 -3.80 1.31 5.06
C PHE A 108 -4.98 0.65 5.76
N SER A 109 -5.45 -0.47 5.23
CA SER A 109 -6.62 -1.20 5.72
C SER A 109 -6.27 -2.62 6.18
N GLY A 110 -5.15 -2.73 6.89
CA GLY A 110 -4.56 -3.97 7.40
C GLY A 110 -3.15 -4.25 6.87
N ALA A 111 -2.55 -3.31 6.16
CA ALA A 111 -1.17 -3.44 5.70
C ALA A 111 -0.19 -3.12 6.84
N ASP A 112 0.79 -3.99 7.03
CA ASP A 112 1.84 -3.86 8.02
C ASP A 112 3.21 -3.71 7.35
N TRP A 113 4.21 -3.23 8.12
CA TRP A 113 5.60 -3.13 7.69
C TRP A 113 5.79 -2.39 6.36
N ILE A 114 5.04 -1.30 6.17
CA ILE A 114 5.07 -0.50 4.95
C ILE A 114 5.57 0.91 5.23
N THR A 115 6.47 1.38 4.37
CA THR A 115 7.09 2.71 4.45
C THR A 115 6.80 3.52 3.19
N PHE A 116 6.40 4.78 3.36
CA PHE A 116 6.45 5.80 2.31
C PHE A 116 7.54 6.80 2.66
N GLN A 117 8.48 7.02 1.72
CA GLN A 117 9.65 7.86 1.95
C GLN A 117 9.91 8.83 0.79
N ASP A 118 10.33 10.05 1.14
CA ASP A 118 10.76 11.08 0.19
C ASP A 118 9.72 11.43 -0.89
N VAL A 119 8.42 11.46 -0.54
CA VAL A 119 7.35 11.77 -1.49
C VAL A 119 6.42 12.87 -0.97
N ARG A 120 5.74 13.55 -1.90
CA ARG A 120 4.63 14.44 -1.56
C ARG A 120 3.31 13.71 -1.78
N VAL A 121 2.41 13.85 -0.82
CA VAL A 121 1.05 13.30 -0.93
C VAL A 121 0.06 14.45 -0.73
N MET A 122 -0.85 14.64 -1.68
CA MET A 122 -1.77 15.77 -1.68
C MET A 122 -3.20 15.34 -1.97
N ASN A 123 -4.11 15.74 -1.09
CA ASN A 123 -5.54 15.68 -1.38
C ASN A 123 -5.97 17.00 -2.03
N THR A 124 -6.50 16.93 -3.25
CA THR A 124 -6.92 18.08 -4.05
C THR A 124 -8.40 18.38 -3.95
N ALA A 125 -9.11 17.77 -2.98
CA ALA A 125 -10.53 18.00 -2.77
C ALA A 125 -10.85 19.48 -2.54
N THR A 126 -12.01 19.89 -3.01
CA THR A 126 -12.56 21.23 -2.79
C THR A 126 -13.60 21.28 -1.67
N TYR A 127 -13.83 20.14 -1.02
CA TYR A 127 -14.79 19.94 0.07
C TYR A 127 -14.08 19.46 1.35
N PHE A 128 -14.85 19.30 2.43
CA PHE A 128 -14.34 18.91 3.75
C PHE A 128 -13.92 17.43 3.89
N TYR A 129 -14.06 16.61 2.87
CA TYR A 129 -13.51 15.24 2.83
C TYR A 129 -12.10 15.27 2.24
N GLY A 130 -11.09 15.50 3.07
CA GLY A 130 -9.77 15.81 2.58
C GLY A 130 -8.61 15.14 3.32
N ASN A 131 -8.79 13.93 3.86
CA ASN A 131 -7.69 13.21 4.48
C ASN A 131 -6.62 12.88 3.44
N VAL A 132 -5.37 12.97 3.82
CA VAL A 132 -4.25 12.62 2.96
C VAL A 132 -3.93 11.14 3.16
N ILE A 133 -3.68 10.75 4.40
CA ILE A 133 -3.40 9.36 4.78
C ILE A 133 -4.46 8.89 5.77
N SER A 134 -4.97 7.70 5.58
CA SER A 134 -5.88 7.01 6.51
C SER A 134 -5.25 5.69 6.95
N ILE A 135 -5.13 5.48 8.24
CA ILE A 135 -4.57 4.26 8.83
C ILE A 135 -5.67 3.59 9.65
N GLY A 136 -5.99 2.35 9.33
CA GLY A 136 -7.02 1.57 10.01
C GLY A 136 -6.87 0.09 9.75
N GLY A 137 -7.91 -0.71 10.06
CA GLY A 137 -7.93 -2.14 9.77
C GLY A 137 -6.86 -2.97 10.51
N ALA A 138 -6.41 -2.52 11.69
CA ALA A 138 -5.30 -3.13 12.44
C ALA A 138 -3.94 -3.08 11.69
N SER A 139 -3.69 -2.00 10.94
CA SER A 139 -2.39 -1.75 10.33
C SER A 139 -1.38 -1.35 11.40
N ASP A 140 -0.26 -2.07 11.46
CA ASP A 140 0.84 -1.83 12.37
C ASP A 140 2.14 -1.53 11.59
N ASN A 141 3.15 -0.93 12.24
CA ASN A 141 4.46 -0.67 11.64
C ASN A 141 4.41 0.12 10.31
N VAL A 142 3.46 1.07 10.20
CA VAL A 142 3.39 2.00 9.07
C VAL A 142 4.31 3.18 9.32
N THR A 143 5.23 3.44 8.39
CA THR A 143 6.21 4.53 8.47
C THR A 143 5.96 5.55 7.36
N ILE A 144 5.92 6.83 7.74
CA ILE A 144 5.88 7.96 6.82
C ILE A 144 7.13 8.81 7.12
N ASP A 145 8.14 8.69 6.27
CA ASP A 145 9.44 9.31 6.49
C ASP A 145 9.74 10.37 5.42
N ASN A 146 10.21 11.53 5.85
CA ASN A 146 10.56 12.66 5.00
C ASN A 146 9.52 12.96 3.90
N CYS A 147 8.22 12.86 4.25
CA CYS A 147 7.11 13.11 3.34
C CYS A 147 6.49 14.47 3.56
N TRP A 148 6.04 15.10 2.46
CA TRP A 148 5.25 16.32 2.55
C TRP A 148 3.77 16.00 2.32
N LEU A 149 2.94 16.26 3.34
CA LEU A 149 1.52 15.94 3.32
C LEU A 149 0.71 17.23 3.21
N LYS A 150 -0.18 17.32 2.24
CA LYS A 150 -1.11 18.45 2.09
C LYS A 150 -2.55 17.96 1.96
N GLY A 151 -3.34 18.25 2.98
CA GLY A 151 -4.79 18.20 2.91
C GLY A 151 -5.37 19.32 2.06
N ASN A 152 -6.69 19.28 1.87
CA ASN A 152 -7.38 20.39 1.22
C ASN A 152 -7.29 21.67 2.08
N SER A 153 -7.50 22.81 1.45
CA SER A 153 -7.48 24.12 2.11
C SER A 153 -8.82 24.49 2.76
N TYR A 154 -9.80 23.58 2.76
CA TYR A 154 -11.10 23.86 3.35
C TYR A 154 -11.02 23.82 4.86
N GLN A 155 -11.22 24.97 5.48
CA GLN A 155 -11.19 25.09 6.95
C GLN A 155 -12.47 24.48 7.54
N THR A 156 -12.32 23.32 8.18
CA THR A 156 -13.41 22.66 8.87
C THR A 156 -12.94 22.19 10.26
N THR A 157 -13.84 22.18 11.20
CA THR A 157 -13.65 21.55 12.52
C THR A 157 -13.89 20.04 12.48
N SER A 158 -14.15 19.50 11.29
CA SER A 158 -14.44 18.09 11.10
C SER A 158 -13.16 17.26 10.96
N TYR A 159 -13.12 16.10 11.61
CA TYR A 159 -12.06 15.09 11.47
C TYR A 159 -11.94 14.48 10.06
N TRP A 160 -12.86 14.82 9.15
CA TRP A 160 -12.84 14.39 7.75
C TRP A 160 -11.79 15.12 6.89
N SER A 161 -11.01 16.02 7.46
CA SER A 161 -9.96 16.78 6.78
C SER A 161 -8.68 16.79 7.61
N ALA A 162 -8.06 15.64 7.77
CA ALA A 162 -6.80 15.48 8.49
C ALA A 162 -5.67 15.08 7.52
N ASN A 163 -4.44 15.52 7.79
CA ASN A 163 -3.30 15.03 7.04
C ASN A 163 -3.06 13.54 7.29
N ILE A 164 -3.20 13.12 8.54
CA ILE A 164 -3.19 11.70 8.91
C ILE A 164 -4.39 11.44 9.79
N LEU A 165 -5.25 10.52 9.37
CA LEU A 165 -6.39 10.02 10.14
C LEU A 165 -6.09 8.59 10.59
N MET A 166 -5.96 8.39 11.89
CA MET A 166 -5.85 7.06 12.48
C MET A 166 -7.22 6.59 12.97
N GLN A 167 -7.69 5.48 12.44
CA GLN A 167 -8.96 4.86 12.80
C GLN A 167 -8.67 3.50 13.45
N GLY A 168 -8.62 3.46 14.77
CA GLY A 168 -8.44 2.24 15.54
C GLY A 168 -9.71 1.84 16.28
N THR A 169 -10.00 0.56 16.37
CA THR A 169 -10.87 0.00 17.39
C THR A 169 -10.07 -0.03 18.69
N ASN A 170 -10.27 0.96 19.57
CA ASN A 170 -9.83 1.00 20.97
C ASN A 170 -8.51 0.28 21.32
N HIS A 171 -7.40 0.68 20.73
CA HIS A 171 -6.10 0.44 21.33
C HIS A 171 -5.73 1.69 22.12
N GLY A 172 -5.83 1.57 23.45
CA GLY A 172 -5.48 2.65 24.36
C GLY A 172 -4.04 3.08 24.10
N PHE A 173 -3.87 4.38 23.83
CA PHE A 173 -2.56 5.00 23.90
C PHE A 173 -2.11 4.96 25.36
N SER A 174 -1.04 4.25 25.63
CA SER A 174 -0.35 4.25 26.93
C SER A 174 0.80 5.25 26.91
#